data_61be68d2dcd4824dc4621607ddbf2fef
#
_entry.id   61be68d2dcd4824dc4621607ddbf2fef
#
_cell.length_a   1.000
_cell.length_b   1.000
_cell.length_c   1.000
_cell.angle_alpha   90.00
_cell.angle_beta   90.00
_cell.angle_gamma   90.00
#
_symmetry.space_group_name_H-M   'P 1'
#
loop_
_entity.id
_entity.type
_entity.pdbx_description
1 polymer ?
#
loop_
_entity_poly.entity_id
_entity_poly.type
_entity_poly.pdbx_seq_one_letter_code
_entity_poly.pdbx_strand_id
1 'polypeptide(L)'
;MQLLSSCYLFNGLSESQLLRLSAITKEEQMRKGHFLMHEGQVAEALFVLKEGFIELLTAVNDDFELPIAILRNPGDCSGTSSLVAPYEYSLSARCAEDGTLFVIQQADLKHLMLKDHELGCTIMKNLAQHLLERLKETRQELKIHFKTLFKSSHN
;
A
#
# COMPACT_ATOMS: atom_id res chain seq x y z
N MET A 1 10.55 -7.62 -13.17
CA MET A 1 9.47 -7.13 -14.05
C MET A 1 8.14 -7.82 -13.82
N GLN A 2 8.13 -9.15 -13.85
CA GLN A 2 6.90 -9.94 -13.70
C GLN A 2 6.17 -9.66 -12.38
N LEU A 3 6.91 -9.45 -11.28
CA LEU A 3 6.31 -9.12 -9.99
C LEU A 3 5.67 -7.73 -9.97
N LEU A 4 6.30 -6.73 -10.59
CA LEU A 4 5.72 -5.38 -10.64
C LEU A 4 4.41 -5.37 -11.43
N SER A 5 4.30 -6.18 -12.49
CA SER A 5 3.06 -6.30 -13.26
C SER A 5 1.92 -6.95 -12.48
N SER A 6 2.20 -7.69 -11.41
CA SER A 6 1.19 -8.29 -10.55
C SER A 6 0.64 -7.31 -9.49
N CYS A 7 1.30 -6.17 -9.28
CA CYS A 7 0.79 -5.10 -8.42
C CYS A 7 -0.34 -4.36 -9.13
N TYR A 8 -1.48 -4.20 -8.45
CA TYR A 8 -2.66 -3.54 -9.04
C TYR A 8 -2.37 -2.12 -9.57
N LEU A 9 -1.44 -1.40 -8.92
CA LEU A 9 -1.06 -0.04 -9.32
C LEU A 9 -0.51 0.02 -10.75
N PHE A 10 0.15 -1.04 -11.18
CA PHE A 10 0.89 -1.08 -12.44
C PHE A 10 0.14 -1.86 -13.52
N ASN A 11 -1.10 -2.25 -13.23
CA ASN A 11 -1.95 -2.92 -14.20
C ASN A 11 -2.20 -2.02 -15.40
N GLY A 12 -2.03 -2.54 -16.62
CA GLY A 12 -2.22 -1.81 -17.86
C GLY A 12 -1.00 -1.04 -18.37
N LEU A 13 0.12 -1.05 -17.63
CA LEU A 13 1.37 -0.50 -18.15
C LEU A 13 1.95 -1.38 -19.26
N SER A 14 2.53 -0.73 -20.28
CA SER A 14 3.24 -1.43 -21.35
C SER A 14 4.54 -2.05 -20.83
N GLU A 15 5.08 -2.98 -21.59
CA GLU A 15 6.39 -3.59 -21.28
C GLU A 15 7.50 -2.54 -21.18
N SER A 16 7.52 -1.57 -22.07
CA SER A 16 8.45 -0.43 -22.03
C SER A 16 8.29 0.40 -20.76
N GLN A 17 7.07 0.66 -20.32
CA GLN A 17 6.78 1.39 -19.08
C GLN A 17 7.20 0.59 -17.84
N LEU A 18 6.95 -0.71 -17.82
CA LEU A 18 7.41 -1.60 -16.75
C LEU A 18 8.94 -1.67 -16.66
N LEU A 19 9.65 -1.64 -17.78
CA LEU A 19 11.11 -1.58 -17.78
C LEU A 19 11.63 -0.30 -17.12
N ARG A 20 11.02 0.85 -17.43
CA ARG A 20 11.41 2.12 -16.81
C ARG A 20 11.09 2.16 -15.33
N LEU A 21 9.98 1.58 -14.93
CA LEU A 21 9.60 1.43 -13.51
C LEU A 21 10.61 0.52 -12.79
N SER A 22 10.98 -0.59 -13.40
CA SER A 22 11.96 -1.52 -12.87
C SER A 22 13.33 -0.84 -12.63
N ALA A 23 13.72 0.08 -13.51
CA ALA A 23 14.99 0.80 -13.40
C ALA A 23 15.09 1.68 -12.14
N ILE A 24 13.96 2.11 -11.57
CA ILE A 24 13.89 2.91 -10.32
C ILE A 24 13.51 2.09 -9.11
N THR A 25 13.40 0.78 -9.25
CA THR A 25 12.97 -0.15 -8.18
C THR A 25 14.20 -0.83 -7.59
N LYS A 26 14.27 -0.88 -6.27
CA LYS A 26 15.33 -1.59 -5.53
C LYS A 26 14.74 -2.75 -4.77
N GLU A 27 15.45 -3.86 -4.75
CA GLU A 27 15.13 -5.02 -3.94
C GLU A 27 15.81 -4.89 -2.58
N GLU A 28 15.04 -5.05 -1.51
CA GLU A 28 15.53 -4.96 -0.12
C GLU A 28 15.04 -6.13 0.70
N GLN A 29 15.89 -6.55 1.64
CA GLN A 29 15.52 -7.55 2.65
C GLN A 29 14.76 -6.87 3.79
N MET A 30 13.73 -7.54 4.28
CA MET A 30 13.02 -7.12 5.49
C MET A 30 13.12 -8.17 6.58
N ARG A 31 13.16 -7.73 7.82
CA ARG A 31 13.26 -8.60 8.99
C ARG A 31 12.08 -8.45 9.92
N LYS A 32 11.59 -9.57 10.43
CA LYS A 32 10.49 -9.63 11.38
C LYS A 32 10.65 -8.62 12.52
N GLY A 33 9.59 -7.86 12.77
CA GLY A 33 9.53 -6.84 13.82
C GLY A 33 9.97 -5.45 13.39
N HIS A 34 10.65 -5.29 12.25
CA HIS A 34 11.05 -3.98 11.76
C HIS A 34 9.90 -3.28 11.05
N PHE A 35 9.81 -1.96 11.27
CA PHE A 35 8.85 -1.10 10.58
C PHE A 35 9.41 -0.64 9.24
N LEU A 36 8.57 -0.73 8.22
CA LEU A 36 8.86 -0.18 6.88
C LEU A 36 8.44 1.29 6.79
N MET A 37 7.37 1.63 7.47
CA MET A 37 6.82 2.97 7.52
C MET A 37 6.04 3.17 8.81
N HIS A 38 5.93 4.42 9.25
CA HIS A 38 5.15 4.81 10.43
C HIS A 38 4.05 5.79 10.04
N GLU A 39 2.84 5.56 10.56
CA GLU A 39 1.70 6.45 10.41
C GLU A 39 2.06 7.89 10.79
N GLY A 40 1.70 8.85 9.93
CA GLY A 40 1.97 10.26 10.14
C GLY A 40 3.34 10.76 9.68
N GLN A 41 4.26 9.86 9.35
CA GLN A 41 5.56 10.25 8.80
C GLN A 41 5.47 10.57 7.31
N VAL A 42 6.45 11.35 6.83
CA VAL A 42 6.58 11.66 5.40
C VAL A 42 6.66 10.36 4.59
N ALA A 43 5.83 10.26 3.56
CA ALA A 43 5.76 9.09 2.70
C ALA A 43 6.84 9.16 1.61
N GLU A 44 8.01 8.61 1.90
CA GLU A 44 9.19 8.66 1.04
C GLU A 44 9.25 7.54 0.01
N ALA A 45 8.51 6.45 0.22
CA ALA A 45 8.60 5.27 -0.63
C ALA A 45 7.29 4.50 -0.75
N LEU A 46 7.16 3.80 -1.87
CA LEU A 46 6.17 2.76 -2.12
C LEU A 46 6.85 1.40 -1.97
N PHE A 47 6.16 0.46 -1.31
CA PHE A 47 6.67 -0.89 -1.07
C PHE A 47 5.81 -1.93 -1.79
N VAL A 48 6.45 -2.86 -2.48
CA VAL A 48 5.79 -3.98 -3.15
C VAL A 48 6.34 -5.29 -2.60
N LEU A 49 5.49 -6.12 -2.03
CA LEU A 49 5.88 -7.38 -1.43
C LEU A 49 6.34 -8.39 -2.50
N LYS A 50 7.51 -8.98 -2.29
CA LYS A 50 8.00 -10.11 -3.09
C LYS A 50 7.83 -11.42 -2.33
N GLU A 51 8.26 -11.46 -1.08
CA GLU A 51 8.20 -12.63 -0.21
C GLU A 51 8.10 -12.19 1.25
N GLY A 52 7.38 -12.96 2.06
CA GLY A 52 7.17 -12.68 3.48
C GLY A 52 5.78 -12.10 3.75
N PHE A 53 5.61 -11.52 4.94
CA PHE A 53 4.34 -10.93 5.36
C PHE A 53 4.55 -9.54 5.94
N ILE A 54 3.65 -8.62 5.60
CA ILE A 54 3.64 -7.25 6.12
C ILE A 54 2.30 -7.01 6.81
N GLU A 55 2.34 -6.57 8.06
CA GLU A 55 1.18 -6.19 8.84
C GLU A 55 0.95 -4.69 8.76
N LEU A 56 -0.26 -4.29 8.35
CA LEU A 56 -0.68 -2.89 8.31
C LEU A 56 -1.43 -2.55 9.59
N LEU A 57 -1.03 -1.46 10.24
CA LEU A 57 -1.48 -1.07 11.57
C LEU A 57 -1.92 0.39 11.59
N THR A 58 -2.91 0.69 12.44
CA THR A 58 -3.25 2.08 12.78
C THR A 58 -3.26 2.26 14.30
N ALA A 59 -2.78 3.39 14.78
CA ALA A 59 -2.83 3.71 16.20
C ALA A 59 -4.26 4.04 16.62
N VAL A 60 -4.72 3.43 17.71
CA VAL A 60 -5.99 3.78 18.36
C VAL A 60 -5.73 4.76 19.50
N ASN A 61 -4.65 4.52 20.25
CA ASN A 61 -4.11 5.39 21.30
C ASN A 61 -2.61 5.10 21.46
N ASP A 62 -1.97 5.72 22.45
CA ASP A 62 -0.53 5.59 22.68
C ASP A 62 -0.08 4.14 22.98
N ASP A 63 -0.99 3.30 23.50
CA ASP A 63 -0.68 1.94 23.97
C ASP A 63 -1.26 0.84 23.07
N PHE A 64 -2.07 1.19 22.08
CA PHE A 64 -2.78 0.19 21.28
C PHE A 64 -2.76 0.51 19.78
N GLU A 65 -2.25 -0.44 18.99
CA GLU A 65 -2.29 -0.43 17.53
C GLU A 65 -3.30 -1.48 17.03
N LEU A 66 -4.16 -1.08 16.10
CA LEU A 66 -5.16 -1.95 15.51
C LEU A 66 -4.62 -2.54 14.20
N PRO A 67 -4.51 -3.88 14.09
CA PRO A 67 -4.22 -4.51 12.81
C PRO A 67 -5.36 -4.29 11.82
N ILE A 68 -5.04 -3.72 10.66
CA ILE A 68 -6.01 -3.43 9.61
C ILE A 68 -6.00 -4.52 8.53
N ALA A 69 -4.81 -4.96 8.12
CA ALA A 69 -4.65 -5.96 7.08
C ALA A 69 -3.27 -6.61 7.16
N ILE A 70 -3.14 -7.74 6.48
CA ILE A 70 -1.86 -8.42 6.28
C ILE A 70 -1.65 -8.55 4.77
N LEU A 71 -0.53 -8.03 4.29
CA LEU A 71 -0.05 -8.26 2.93
C LEU A 71 0.72 -9.58 2.91
N ARG A 72 0.31 -10.52 2.09
CA ARG A 72 0.88 -11.87 2.05
C ARG A 72 1.15 -12.39 0.65
N ASN A 73 0.59 -11.75 -0.37
CA ASN A 73 0.74 -12.19 -1.75
C ASN A 73 1.81 -11.38 -2.47
N PRO A 74 2.67 -12.03 -3.27
CA PRO A 74 3.60 -11.30 -4.13
C PRO A 74 2.85 -10.29 -5.00
N GLY A 75 3.31 -9.05 -5.00
CA GLY A 75 2.65 -7.94 -5.69
C GLY A 75 1.75 -7.07 -4.81
N ASP A 76 1.38 -7.53 -3.62
CA ASP A 76 0.70 -6.66 -2.65
C ASP A 76 1.57 -5.44 -2.33
N CYS A 77 0.96 -4.27 -2.18
CA CYS A 77 1.72 -3.05 -1.95
C CYS A 77 1.19 -2.24 -0.77
N SER A 78 2.06 -1.41 -0.23
CA SER A 78 1.76 -0.41 0.81
C SER A 78 2.55 0.87 0.56
N GLY A 79 2.15 1.94 1.25
CA GLY A 79 2.80 3.23 1.08
C GLY A 79 2.26 4.04 -0.08
N THR A 80 1.02 3.79 -0.52
CA THR A 80 0.36 4.53 -1.61
C THR A 80 0.16 6.01 -1.31
N SER A 81 0.23 6.42 -0.04
CA SER A 81 0.26 7.84 0.37
C SER A 81 1.46 8.60 -0.22
N SER A 82 2.51 7.90 -0.66
CA SER A 82 3.63 8.49 -1.38
C SER A 82 3.25 9.05 -2.76
N LEU A 83 2.08 8.67 -3.27
CA LEU A 83 1.56 9.09 -4.59
C LEU A 83 0.65 10.32 -4.50
N VAL A 84 0.18 10.69 -3.31
CA VAL A 84 -0.87 11.71 -3.13
C VAL A 84 -0.49 12.68 -2.02
N ALA A 85 -0.61 13.99 -2.29
CA ALA A 85 -0.45 15.01 -1.25
C ALA A 85 -1.46 14.76 -0.10
N PRO A 86 -1.08 14.95 1.17
CA PRO A 86 0.11 15.63 1.66
C PRO A 86 1.37 14.76 1.81
N TYR A 87 1.41 13.58 1.21
CA TYR A 87 2.57 12.65 1.24
C TYR A 87 2.96 12.23 2.66
N GLU A 88 1.97 11.83 3.43
CA GLU A 88 2.13 11.28 4.78
C GLU A 88 1.52 9.88 4.83
N TYR A 89 2.22 8.94 5.45
CA TYR A 89 1.70 7.59 5.60
C TYR A 89 0.42 7.56 6.44
N SER A 90 -0.63 6.97 5.93
CA SER A 90 -1.92 6.82 6.62
C SER A 90 -1.99 5.60 7.53
N LEU A 91 -1.02 4.69 7.41
CA LEU A 91 -0.89 3.46 8.22
C LEU A 91 0.59 3.24 8.54
N SER A 92 0.84 2.48 9.62
CA SER A 92 2.15 1.87 9.85
C SER A 92 2.22 0.51 9.15
N ALA A 93 3.40 0.10 8.74
CA ALA A 93 3.67 -1.21 8.18
C ALA A 93 4.85 -1.85 8.91
N ARG A 94 4.61 -3.04 9.47
CA ARG A 94 5.60 -3.82 10.19
C ARG A 94 5.82 -5.15 9.49
N CYS A 95 7.07 -5.54 9.35
CA CYS A 95 7.42 -6.86 8.85
C CYS A 95 6.95 -7.92 9.85
N ALA A 96 6.02 -8.77 9.45
CA ALA A 96 5.50 -9.85 10.29
C ALA A 96 6.29 -11.15 10.14
N GLU A 97 6.99 -11.30 9.03
CA GLU A 97 7.87 -12.45 8.75
C GLU A 97 8.99 -11.99 7.82
N ASP A 98 10.21 -12.51 8.04
CA ASP A 98 11.35 -12.21 7.19
C ASP A 98 11.02 -12.44 5.72
N GLY A 99 11.54 -11.59 4.85
CA GLY A 99 11.29 -11.70 3.43
C GLY A 99 12.00 -10.64 2.63
N THR A 100 11.44 -10.38 1.46
CA THR A 100 12.00 -9.47 0.47
C THR A 100 10.90 -8.57 -0.10
N LEU A 101 11.23 -7.32 -0.32
CA LEU A 101 10.32 -6.36 -0.93
C LEU A 101 11.03 -5.52 -1.98
N PHE A 102 10.23 -4.92 -2.86
CA PHE A 102 10.69 -3.89 -3.77
C PHE A 102 10.34 -2.52 -3.21
N VAL A 103 11.29 -1.61 -3.27
CA VAL A 103 11.17 -0.24 -2.80
C VAL A 103 11.27 0.70 -3.99
N ILE A 104 10.31 1.57 -4.13
CA ILE A 104 10.31 2.63 -5.15
C ILE A 104 10.25 3.97 -4.43
N GLN A 105 11.29 4.77 -4.57
CA GLN A 105 11.34 6.08 -3.93
C GLN A 105 10.31 7.03 -4.55
N GLN A 106 9.61 7.76 -3.70
CA GLN A 106 8.57 8.71 -4.12
C GLN A 106 9.11 9.72 -5.15
N ALA A 107 10.30 10.26 -4.92
CA ALA A 107 10.91 11.24 -5.82
C ALA A 107 11.17 10.67 -7.22
N ASP A 108 11.66 9.43 -7.31
CA ASP A 108 11.94 8.76 -8.57
C ASP A 108 10.64 8.43 -9.33
N LEU A 109 9.64 7.94 -8.61
CA LEU A 109 8.33 7.62 -9.21
C LEU A 109 7.63 8.89 -9.72
N LYS A 110 7.64 9.95 -8.92
CA LYS A 110 7.11 11.25 -9.32
C LYS A 110 7.77 11.79 -10.58
N HIS A 111 9.10 11.69 -10.66
CA HIS A 111 9.86 12.10 -11.84
C HIS A 111 9.47 11.29 -13.08
N LEU A 112 9.33 9.97 -12.94
CA LEU A 112 8.90 9.09 -14.02
C LEU A 112 7.48 9.45 -14.50
N MET A 113 6.56 9.69 -13.58
CA MET A 113 5.16 10.05 -13.87
C MET A 113 5.07 11.43 -14.58
N LEU A 114 5.95 12.36 -14.24
CA LEU A 114 6.01 13.68 -14.91
C LEU A 114 6.56 13.57 -16.33
N LYS A 115 7.47 12.64 -16.59
CA LYS A 115 8.02 12.40 -17.94
C LYS A 115 7.10 11.58 -18.83
N ASP A 116 6.31 10.69 -18.24
CA ASP A 116 5.36 9.83 -18.94
C ASP A 116 3.99 10.01 -18.32
N HIS A 117 3.21 10.93 -18.83
CA HIS A 117 1.90 11.27 -18.32
C HIS A 117 0.89 10.13 -18.46
N GLU A 118 1.02 9.31 -19.50
CA GLU A 118 0.18 8.13 -19.69
C GLU A 118 0.42 7.10 -18.59
N LEU A 119 1.68 6.83 -18.27
CA LEU A 119 2.06 5.99 -17.13
C LEU A 119 1.51 6.56 -15.82
N GLY A 120 1.70 7.84 -15.58
CA GLY A 120 1.20 8.52 -14.39
C GLY A 120 -0.33 8.44 -14.28
N CYS A 121 -1.04 8.69 -15.37
CA CYS A 121 -2.49 8.58 -15.42
C CYS A 121 -2.98 7.17 -15.12
N THR A 122 -2.34 6.15 -15.68
CA THR A 122 -2.69 4.74 -15.43
C THR A 122 -2.51 4.37 -13.95
N ILE A 123 -1.39 4.75 -13.35
CA ILE A 123 -1.13 4.49 -11.93
C ILE A 123 -2.18 5.17 -11.05
N MET A 124 -2.48 6.44 -11.29
CA MET A 124 -3.43 7.19 -10.47
C MET A 124 -4.87 6.68 -10.65
N LYS A 125 -5.26 6.25 -11.83
CA LYS A 125 -6.57 5.59 -12.06
C LYS A 125 -6.67 4.28 -11.30
N ASN A 126 -5.63 3.46 -11.34
CA ASN A 126 -5.57 2.20 -10.59
C ASN A 126 -5.67 2.44 -9.09
N LEU A 127 -4.97 3.45 -8.58
CA LEU A 127 -5.05 3.85 -7.18
C LEU A 127 -6.47 4.29 -6.80
N ALA A 128 -7.08 5.18 -7.58
CA ALA A 128 -8.42 5.68 -7.32
C ALA A 128 -9.45 4.54 -7.30
N GLN A 129 -9.35 3.60 -8.23
CA GLN A 129 -10.20 2.42 -8.30
C GLN A 129 -10.06 1.54 -7.07
N HIS A 130 -8.83 1.29 -6.64
CA HIS A 130 -8.54 0.52 -5.43
C HIS A 130 -9.08 1.21 -4.17
N LEU A 131 -8.88 2.51 -4.02
CA LEU A 131 -9.40 3.28 -2.89
C LEU A 131 -10.93 3.27 -2.84
N LEU A 132 -11.59 3.33 -3.98
CA LEU A 132 -13.04 3.21 -4.06
C LEU A 132 -13.54 1.83 -3.57
N GLU A 133 -12.86 0.76 -3.97
CA GLU A 133 -13.17 -0.60 -3.48
C GLU A 133 -12.96 -0.71 -1.96
N ARG A 134 -11.86 -0.21 -1.46
CA ARG A 134 -11.55 -0.21 -0.01
C ARG A 134 -12.58 0.60 0.77
N LEU A 135 -13.05 1.71 0.23
CA LEU A 135 -14.10 2.53 0.86
C LEU A 135 -15.44 1.76 0.94
N LYS A 136 -15.81 1.04 -0.12
CA LYS A 136 -17.00 0.18 -0.13
C LYS A 136 -16.91 -0.91 0.94
N GLU A 137 -15.78 -1.61 1.01
CA GLU A 137 -15.53 -2.66 2.01
C GLU A 137 -15.64 -2.10 3.44
N THR A 138 -15.00 -0.97 3.71
CA THR A 138 -15.04 -0.31 5.02
C THR A 138 -16.46 0.10 5.41
N ARG A 139 -17.25 0.59 4.46
CA ARG A 139 -18.67 0.92 4.71
C ARG A 139 -19.48 -0.34 5.05
N GLN A 140 -19.21 -1.47 4.40
CA GLN A 140 -19.90 -2.72 4.70
C GLN A 140 -19.54 -3.23 6.11
N GLU A 141 -18.27 -3.17 6.47
CA GLU A 141 -17.82 -3.52 7.83
C GLU A 141 -18.50 -2.64 8.88
N LEU A 142 -18.57 -1.34 8.63
CA LEU A 142 -19.25 -0.39 9.51
C LEU A 142 -20.75 -0.73 9.69
N LYS A 143 -21.45 -1.06 8.59
CA LYS A 143 -22.85 -1.48 8.64
C LYS A 143 -23.04 -2.74 9.47
N ILE A 144 -22.14 -3.71 9.36
CA ILE A 144 -22.17 -4.95 10.15
C ILE A 144 -22.01 -4.64 11.63
N HIS A 145 -21.07 -3.78 12.00
CA HIS A 145 -20.87 -3.38 13.39
C HIS A 145 -22.11 -2.68 13.97
N PHE A 146 -22.72 -1.75 13.24
CA PHE A 146 -23.95 -1.10 13.68
C PHE A 146 -25.10 -2.08 13.87
N LYS A 147 -25.32 -3.00 12.94
CA LYS A 147 -26.35 -4.04 13.07
C LYS A 147 -26.16 -4.91 14.31
N THR A 148 -24.91 -5.25 14.63
CA THR A 148 -24.57 -6.05 15.80
C THR A 148 -24.87 -5.29 17.09
N LEU A 149 -24.51 -4.00 17.16
CA LEU A 149 -24.79 -3.15 18.31
C LEU A 149 -26.30 -2.99 18.56
N PHE A 150 -27.09 -2.76 17.51
CA PHE A 150 -28.55 -2.64 17.64
C PHE A 150 -29.23 -3.93 18.08
N LYS A 151 -28.74 -5.09 17.65
CA LYS A 151 -29.26 -6.39 18.11
C LYS A 151 -28.97 -6.64 19.58
N SER A 152 -27.79 -6.25 20.07
CA SER A 152 -27.43 -6.44 21.48
C SER A 152 -28.15 -5.49 22.42
N SER A 153 -28.69 -4.37 21.95
CA SER A 153 -29.45 -3.42 22.76
C SER A 153 -30.96 -3.76 22.89
N HIS A 154 -31.44 -4.79 22.18
CA HIS A 154 -32.84 -5.24 22.21
C HIS A 154 -33.01 -6.59 22.90
N ASN A 155 -31.97 -7.16 23.49
CA ASN A 155 -31.99 -8.30 24.38
C ASN A 155 -31.70 -7.85 25.81
#